data_8b59f1b7f598d23316a5344154e9e280
#
_entry.id   8b59f1b7f598d23316a5344154e9e280
#
_cell.length_a   1.000
_cell.length_b   1.000
_cell.length_c   1.000
_cell.angle_alpha   90.00
_cell.angle_beta   90.00
_cell.angle_gamma   90.00
#
_symmetry.space_group_name_H-M   'P 1'
#
loop_
_entity.id
_entity.type
_entity.pdbx_description
1 polymer ?
#
loop_
_entity_poly.entity_id
_entity_poly.type
_entity_poly.pdbx_seq_one_letter_code
_entity_poly.pdbx_strand_id
1 'polypeptide(L)'
;MRVFLKVADTHHFSHAAHQLNLSPSLVTRYVGDLESHLGVKLLQRSTRKTVLTEVGVRYAQGCRSLLADLSEIESRATQESSRIGGDLNVVVLHSLMSPELAALFAEYQSRHPEVSLHITLTESEVDLLGGGFDCGIVADTMISSLSVVSRALAHAPLVAVASPGYLLAMTAPQQPADLAVHRIVGVATGAKTCRWVAPDGTVDALHVEPRVTVNSALMQRQLALAGGGIALLPEFAVASDLRSGALKRVLADYRLVSDGVTVSLVYPGREFLPGKVRAFVDLAAERFRLPSVSMLRAVAARPDMTVATAAAA
;
A
#
# COMPACT_ATOMS: atom_id res chain seq x y z
N MET A 1 3.51 -27.54 -29.28
CA MET A 1 4.37 -26.83 -30.25
C MET A 1 5.86 -26.95 -29.94
N ARG A 2 6.38 -26.46 -28.77
CA ARG A 2 7.82 -26.50 -28.43
C ARG A 2 8.44 -27.90 -28.53
N VAL A 3 7.75 -28.94 -28.01
CA VAL A 3 8.20 -30.33 -28.07
C VAL A 3 8.31 -30.83 -29.52
N PHE A 4 7.32 -30.55 -30.36
CA PHE A 4 7.31 -30.91 -31.78
C PHE A 4 8.49 -30.26 -32.53
N LEU A 5 8.71 -28.94 -32.34
CA LEU A 5 9.84 -28.23 -32.95
C LEU A 5 11.17 -28.84 -32.54
N LYS A 6 11.33 -29.20 -31.26
CA LYS A 6 12.58 -29.81 -30.77
C LYS A 6 12.83 -31.17 -31.43
N VAL A 7 11.78 -31.98 -31.67
CA VAL A 7 11.90 -33.24 -32.45
C VAL A 7 12.22 -32.95 -33.90
N ALA A 8 11.60 -31.94 -34.51
CA ALA A 8 11.87 -31.51 -35.87
C ALA A 8 13.32 -31.07 -36.08
N ASP A 9 13.91 -30.33 -35.10
CA ASP A 9 15.27 -29.81 -35.17
C ASP A 9 16.33 -30.89 -34.88
N THR A 10 16.06 -31.82 -33.97
CA THR A 10 17.01 -32.88 -33.61
C THR A 10 16.89 -34.13 -34.50
N HIS A 11 15.80 -34.27 -35.22
CA HIS A 11 15.44 -35.47 -36.03
C HIS A 11 15.35 -36.77 -35.22
N HIS A 12 15.40 -36.70 -33.88
CA HIS A 12 15.37 -37.87 -32.99
C HIS A 12 14.57 -37.55 -31.71
N PHE A 13 13.59 -38.41 -31.42
CA PHE A 13 12.76 -38.30 -30.19
C PHE A 13 13.57 -38.39 -28.90
N SER A 14 14.58 -39.26 -28.84
CA SER A 14 15.42 -39.43 -27.67
C SER A 14 16.32 -38.22 -27.42
N HIS A 15 16.87 -37.60 -28.46
CA HIS A 15 17.67 -36.38 -28.34
C HIS A 15 16.81 -35.17 -27.91
N ALA A 16 15.62 -35.04 -28.53
CA ALA A 16 14.65 -34.01 -28.11
C ALA A 16 14.24 -34.17 -26.64
N ALA A 17 13.99 -35.42 -26.21
CA ALA A 17 13.64 -35.71 -24.82
C ALA A 17 14.75 -35.32 -23.85
N HIS A 18 15.99 -35.66 -24.14
CA HIS A 18 17.17 -35.28 -23.31
C HIS A 18 17.31 -33.77 -23.21
N GLN A 19 17.19 -33.02 -24.32
CA GLN A 19 17.31 -31.56 -24.34
C GLN A 19 16.17 -30.83 -23.64
N LEU A 20 14.99 -31.50 -23.53
CA LEU A 20 13.83 -30.94 -22.83
C LEU A 20 13.67 -31.40 -21.39
N ASN A 21 14.59 -32.25 -20.87
CA ASN A 21 14.47 -32.92 -19.60
C ASN A 21 13.17 -33.72 -19.43
N LEU A 22 12.74 -34.39 -20.49
CA LEU A 22 11.53 -35.21 -20.56
C LEU A 22 11.88 -36.66 -20.85
N SER A 23 10.96 -37.59 -20.54
CA SER A 23 11.10 -38.97 -21.02
C SER A 23 10.78 -39.10 -22.52
N PRO A 24 11.44 -40.01 -23.28
CA PRO A 24 11.14 -40.23 -24.68
C PRO A 24 9.67 -40.64 -24.95
N SER A 25 9.05 -41.37 -24.03
CA SER A 25 7.64 -41.75 -24.09
C SER A 25 6.72 -40.52 -23.99
N LEU A 26 7.04 -39.54 -23.12
CA LEU A 26 6.27 -38.32 -22.97
C LEU A 26 6.37 -37.42 -24.21
N VAL A 27 7.59 -37.27 -24.77
CA VAL A 27 7.78 -36.54 -26.04
C VAL A 27 6.98 -37.16 -27.17
N THR A 28 7.00 -38.52 -27.25
CA THR A 28 6.21 -39.26 -28.24
C THR A 28 4.71 -39.02 -28.08
N ARG A 29 4.22 -39.03 -26.85
CA ARG A 29 2.83 -38.74 -26.54
C ARG A 29 2.43 -37.33 -26.94
N TYR A 30 3.19 -36.31 -26.54
CA TYR A 30 2.89 -34.90 -26.87
C TYR A 30 2.84 -34.65 -28.40
N VAL A 31 3.72 -35.27 -29.17
CA VAL A 31 3.67 -35.18 -30.64
C VAL A 31 2.47 -35.90 -31.18
N GLY A 32 2.15 -37.10 -30.67
CA GLY A 32 0.96 -37.86 -31.06
C GLY A 32 -0.34 -37.13 -30.77
N ASP A 33 -0.45 -36.51 -29.57
CA ASP A 33 -1.61 -35.71 -29.18
C ASP A 33 -1.77 -34.49 -30.10
N LEU A 34 -0.66 -33.82 -30.47
CA LEU A 34 -0.68 -32.71 -31.44
C LEU A 34 -1.15 -33.16 -32.83
N GLU A 35 -0.61 -34.25 -33.36
CA GLU A 35 -1.02 -34.80 -34.65
C GLU A 35 -2.50 -35.22 -34.64
N SER A 36 -2.95 -35.82 -33.54
CA SER A 36 -4.34 -36.22 -33.35
C SER A 36 -5.29 -35.02 -33.31
N HIS A 37 -4.87 -33.95 -32.61
CA HIS A 37 -5.64 -32.71 -32.57
C HIS A 37 -5.77 -32.03 -33.92
N LEU A 38 -4.72 -32.08 -34.74
CA LEU A 38 -4.68 -31.47 -36.06
C LEU A 38 -5.29 -32.40 -37.16
N GLY A 39 -5.48 -33.67 -36.85
CA GLY A 39 -5.98 -34.67 -37.81
C GLY A 39 -4.99 -35.00 -38.92
N VAL A 40 -3.71 -34.62 -38.81
CA VAL A 40 -2.68 -34.81 -39.83
C VAL A 40 -1.36 -35.28 -39.25
N LYS A 41 -0.60 -36.04 -40.00
CA LYS A 41 0.77 -36.41 -39.62
C LYS A 41 1.74 -35.32 -39.97
N LEU A 42 2.50 -34.86 -38.94
CA LEU A 42 3.55 -33.86 -39.08
C LEU A 42 4.94 -34.49 -39.23
N LEU A 43 5.11 -35.71 -38.68
CA LEU A 43 6.38 -36.42 -38.68
C LEU A 43 6.19 -37.81 -39.31
N GLN A 44 7.13 -38.22 -40.18
CA GLN A 44 7.31 -39.57 -40.65
C GLN A 44 8.46 -40.24 -39.93
N ARG A 45 8.21 -41.43 -39.40
CA ARG A 45 9.23 -42.24 -38.72
C ARG A 45 9.83 -43.22 -39.71
N SER A 46 11.12 -43.20 -39.93
CA SER A 46 11.87 -44.30 -40.52
C SER A 46 12.71 -44.98 -39.43
N THR A 47 13.22 -46.19 -39.72
CA THR A 47 14.04 -46.97 -38.79
C THR A 47 15.34 -46.25 -38.40
N ARG A 48 15.73 -45.20 -39.11
CA ARG A 48 17.00 -44.47 -38.90
C ARG A 48 16.86 -42.99 -38.54
N LYS A 49 15.79 -42.33 -38.95
CA LYS A 49 15.58 -40.88 -38.72
C LYS A 49 14.10 -40.52 -38.68
N THR A 50 13.78 -39.43 -37.99
CA THR A 50 12.46 -38.79 -38.03
C THR A 50 12.54 -37.62 -39.02
N VAL A 51 11.61 -37.55 -39.97
CA VAL A 51 11.57 -36.52 -41.02
C VAL A 51 10.23 -35.82 -40.98
N LEU A 52 10.21 -34.50 -41.21
CA LEU A 52 8.97 -33.74 -41.36
C LEU A 52 8.21 -34.13 -42.63
N THR A 53 6.90 -34.23 -42.55
CA THR A 53 6.03 -34.23 -43.73
C THR A 53 5.99 -32.82 -44.34
N GLU A 54 5.47 -32.70 -45.58
CA GLU A 54 5.28 -31.37 -46.19
C GLU A 54 4.40 -30.45 -45.33
N VAL A 55 3.33 -31.02 -44.75
CA VAL A 55 2.48 -30.30 -43.78
C VAL A 55 3.26 -29.99 -42.52
N GLY A 56 4.11 -30.90 -42.05
CA GLY A 56 4.97 -30.72 -40.91
C GLY A 56 6.00 -29.58 -41.09
N VAL A 57 6.56 -29.41 -42.28
CA VAL A 57 7.48 -28.29 -42.59
C VAL A 57 6.75 -26.96 -42.48
N ARG A 58 5.58 -26.83 -43.13
CA ARG A 58 4.76 -25.61 -43.06
C ARG A 58 4.31 -25.29 -41.62
N TYR A 59 3.89 -26.31 -40.89
CA TYR A 59 3.47 -26.18 -39.51
C TYR A 59 4.66 -25.76 -38.58
N ALA A 60 5.84 -26.34 -38.80
CA ALA A 60 7.05 -25.98 -38.06
C ALA A 60 7.48 -24.51 -38.28
N GLN A 61 7.38 -24.05 -39.55
CA GLN A 61 7.65 -22.63 -39.87
C GLN A 61 6.69 -21.68 -39.13
N GLY A 62 5.37 -21.97 -39.18
CA GLY A 62 4.37 -21.18 -38.46
C GLY A 62 4.59 -21.20 -36.95
N CYS A 63 4.92 -22.38 -36.39
CA CYS A 63 5.22 -22.49 -34.95
C CYS A 63 6.46 -21.68 -34.55
N ARG A 64 7.51 -21.63 -35.37
CA ARG A 64 8.72 -20.82 -35.09
C ARG A 64 8.40 -19.33 -35.08
N SER A 65 7.62 -18.85 -36.05
CA SER A 65 7.19 -17.45 -36.11
C SER A 65 6.38 -17.10 -34.86
N LEU A 66 5.35 -17.86 -34.52
CA LEU A 66 4.53 -17.59 -33.32
C LEU A 66 5.33 -17.63 -32.03
N LEU A 67 6.29 -18.53 -31.88
CA LEU A 67 7.13 -18.58 -30.68
C LEU A 67 8.15 -17.44 -30.64
N ALA A 68 8.63 -16.95 -31.79
CA ALA A 68 9.46 -15.75 -31.85
C ALA A 68 8.67 -14.50 -31.45
N ASP A 69 7.46 -14.33 -31.97
CA ASP A 69 6.57 -13.21 -31.63
C ASP A 69 6.21 -13.24 -30.12
N LEU A 70 5.91 -14.43 -29.59
CA LEU A 70 5.68 -14.62 -28.16
C LEU A 70 6.90 -14.22 -27.31
N SER A 71 8.10 -14.66 -27.72
CA SER A 71 9.34 -14.33 -27.03
C SER A 71 9.64 -12.82 -27.08
N GLU A 72 9.31 -12.15 -28.19
CA GLU A 72 9.44 -10.70 -28.30
C GLU A 72 8.46 -9.97 -27.34
N ILE A 73 7.21 -10.42 -27.28
CA ILE A 73 6.20 -9.89 -26.34
C ILE A 73 6.67 -10.08 -24.90
N GLU A 74 7.13 -11.29 -24.54
CA GLU A 74 7.65 -11.61 -23.20
C GLU A 74 8.88 -10.75 -22.85
N SER A 75 9.78 -10.52 -23.82
CA SER A 75 10.97 -9.69 -23.65
C SER A 75 10.60 -8.22 -23.44
N ARG A 76 9.67 -7.69 -24.24
CA ARG A 76 9.16 -6.32 -24.09
C ARG A 76 8.51 -6.13 -22.71
N ALA A 77 7.63 -7.04 -22.30
CA ALA A 77 6.99 -6.99 -20.98
C ALA A 77 8.01 -7.03 -19.83
N THR A 78 9.08 -7.82 -19.97
CA THR A 78 10.15 -7.88 -18.96
C THR A 78 10.98 -6.60 -18.93
N GLN A 79 11.29 -6.01 -20.09
CA GLN A 79 11.99 -4.74 -20.18
C GLN A 79 11.17 -3.57 -19.65
N GLU A 80 9.86 -3.53 -19.96
CA GLU A 80 8.94 -2.52 -19.41
C GLU A 80 8.81 -2.63 -17.90
N SER A 81 8.78 -3.85 -17.35
CA SER A 81 8.71 -4.06 -15.90
C SER A 81 9.95 -3.58 -15.14
N SER A 82 11.12 -3.54 -15.80
CA SER A 82 12.39 -3.05 -15.21
C SER A 82 12.65 -1.57 -15.49
N ARG A 83 11.97 -0.97 -16.49
CA ARG A 83 12.14 0.45 -16.84
C ARG A 83 11.41 1.31 -15.82
N ILE A 84 12.11 2.34 -15.30
CA ILE A 84 11.50 3.36 -14.42
C ILE A 84 10.97 4.48 -15.31
N GLY A 85 9.70 4.37 -15.73
CA GLY A 85 9.03 5.35 -16.60
C GLY A 85 7.53 5.09 -16.70
N GLY A 86 6.80 6.01 -17.38
CA GLY A 86 5.34 5.97 -17.52
C GLY A 86 4.60 6.55 -16.31
N ASP A 87 3.28 6.34 -16.23
CA ASP A 87 2.43 6.94 -15.21
C ASP A 87 2.55 6.20 -13.87
N LEU A 88 2.76 6.94 -12.78
CA LEU A 88 2.71 6.45 -11.39
C LEU A 88 1.55 7.12 -10.66
N ASN A 89 0.53 6.34 -10.34
CA ASN A 89 -0.67 6.80 -9.63
C ASN A 89 -0.52 6.51 -8.13
N VAL A 90 -0.41 7.57 -7.34
CA VAL A 90 -0.22 7.48 -5.88
C VAL A 90 -1.42 8.04 -5.16
N VAL A 91 -2.02 7.27 -4.25
CA VAL A 91 -3.05 7.76 -3.36
C VAL A 91 -2.47 8.14 -2.00
N VAL A 92 -2.89 9.27 -1.46
CA VAL A 92 -2.35 9.80 -0.19
C VAL A 92 -3.49 10.24 0.72
N LEU A 93 -3.38 9.91 2.00
CA LEU A 93 -4.26 10.44 3.03
C LEU A 93 -4.10 11.97 3.10
N HIS A 94 -5.18 12.69 2.88
CA HIS A 94 -5.18 14.15 2.77
C HIS A 94 -4.59 14.84 4.02
N SER A 95 -4.87 14.33 5.20
CA SER A 95 -4.34 14.89 6.47
C SER A 95 -2.82 14.74 6.65
N LEU A 96 -2.15 13.96 5.78
CA LEU A 96 -0.69 13.82 5.78
C LEU A 96 0.03 14.90 4.97
N MET A 97 -0.71 15.81 4.31
CA MET A 97 -0.09 16.89 3.54
C MET A 97 0.88 17.71 4.40
N SER A 98 2.14 17.68 4.02
CA SER A 98 3.22 18.40 4.70
C SER A 98 4.33 18.77 3.71
N PRO A 99 5.19 19.74 4.06
CA PRO A 99 6.37 20.07 3.24
C PRO A 99 7.29 18.85 3.02
N GLU A 100 7.40 17.96 4.00
CA GLU A 100 8.23 16.75 3.92
C GLU A 100 7.68 15.76 2.90
N LEU A 101 6.36 15.59 2.85
CA LEU A 101 5.71 14.74 1.85
C LEU A 101 5.84 15.35 0.45
N ALA A 102 5.64 16.66 0.31
CA ALA A 102 5.86 17.36 -0.95
C ALA A 102 7.31 17.21 -1.44
N ALA A 103 8.28 17.30 -0.52
CA ALA A 103 9.70 17.10 -0.83
C ALA A 103 10.01 15.66 -1.26
N LEU A 104 9.32 14.63 -0.73
CA LEU A 104 9.43 13.25 -1.19
C LEU A 104 9.04 13.14 -2.68
N PHE A 105 7.91 13.72 -3.07
CA PHE A 105 7.44 13.68 -4.45
C PHE A 105 8.36 14.45 -5.39
N ALA A 106 8.82 15.63 -4.97
CA ALA A 106 9.76 16.43 -5.76
C ALA A 106 11.10 15.70 -5.98
N GLU A 107 11.61 15.05 -4.94
CA GLU A 107 12.83 14.24 -5.02
C GLU A 107 12.64 13.02 -5.94
N TYR A 108 11.52 12.31 -5.83
CA TYR A 108 11.20 11.19 -6.70
C TYR A 108 11.15 11.63 -8.17
N GLN A 109 10.45 12.72 -8.48
CA GLN A 109 10.35 13.28 -9.83
C GLN A 109 11.71 13.73 -10.39
N SER A 110 12.57 14.32 -9.55
CA SER A 110 13.92 14.72 -9.93
C SER A 110 14.81 13.51 -10.26
N ARG A 111 14.67 12.40 -9.51
CA ARG A 111 15.45 11.17 -9.76
C ARG A 111 14.92 10.38 -10.97
N HIS A 112 13.63 10.52 -11.28
CA HIS A 112 12.95 9.75 -12.32
C HIS A 112 12.12 10.66 -13.24
N PRO A 113 12.75 11.47 -14.09
CA PRO A 113 12.08 12.46 -14.95
C PRO A 113 11.17 11.82 -16.02
N GLU A 114 11.38 10.55 -16.34
CA GLU A 114 10.54 9.79 -17.29
C GLU A 114 9.23 9.25 -16.66
N VAL A 115 9.00 9.49 -15.36
CA VAL A 115 7.77 9.09 -14.68
C VAL A 115 6.81 10.28 -14.61
N SER A 116 5.59 10.12 -15.12
CA SER A 116 4.49 11.05 -14.88
C SER A 116 3.84 10.71 -13.53
N LEU A 117 3.97 11.58 -12.54
CA LEU A 117 3.48 11.34 -11.19
C LEU A 117 2.09 11.94 -11.00
N HIS A 118 1.10 11.10 -10.70
CA HIS A 118 -0.28 11.48 -10.40
C HIS A 118 -0.59 11.22 -8.94
N ILE A 119 -0.89 12.28 -8.18
CA ILE A 119 -1.14 12.20 -6.75
C ILE A 119 -2.61 12.49 -6.49
N THR A 120 -3.33 11.53 -5.91
CA THR A 120 -4.71 11.68 -5.49
C THR A 120 -4.80 11.75 -3.98
N LEU A 121 -5.44 12.80 -3.47
CA LEU A 121 -5.67 12.96 -2.04
C LEU A 121 -7.03 12.40 -1.66
N THR A 122 -7.11 11.66 -0.55
CA THR A 122 -8.37 11.05 -0.08
C THR A 122 -8.47 11.05 1.45
N GLU A 123 -9.69 11.05 1.94
CA GLU A 123 -10.05 10.79 3.35
C GLU A 123 -10.98 9.56 3.45
N SER A 124 -11.22 8.87 2.33
CA SER A 124 -12.11 7.72 2.24
C SER A 124 -11.31 6.42 2.14
N GLU A 125 -12.00 5.29 2.35
CA GLU A 125 -11.42 3.97 2.12
C GLU A 125 -10.82 3.86 0.72
N VAL A 126 -9.70 3.13 0.63
CA VAL A 126 -8.92 2.99 -0.59
C VAL A 126 -9.01 1.54 -1.07
N ASP A 127 -9.62 1.37 -2.23
CA ASP A 127 -9.39 0.18 -3.05
C ASP A 127 -8.22 0.45 -3.99
N LEU A 128 -7.04 -0.03 -3.61
CA LEU A 128 -5.81 0.23 -4.35
C LEU A 128 -5.88 -0.33 -5.77
N LEU A 129 -6.40 -1.55 -5.93
CA LEU A 129 -6.43 -2.25 -7.22
C LEU A 129 -7.59 -1.77 -8.10
N GLY A 130 -8.81 -1.72 -7.56
CA GLY A 130 -9.99 -1.27 -8.30
C GLY A 130 -9.98 0.24 -8.57
N GLY A 131 -9.30 1.02 -7.74
CA GLY A 131 -9.13 2.48 -7.92
C GLY A 131 -8.06 2.90 -8.93
N GLY A 132 -7.30 1.94 -9.49
CA GLY A 132 -6.24 2.25 -10.47
C GLY A 132 -5.00 2.89 -9.87
N PHE A 133 -4.74 2.69 -8.57
CA PHE A 133 -3.55 3.21 -7.90
C PHE A 133 -2.41 2.19 -7.91
N ASP A 134 -1.20 2.64 -8.20
CA ASP A 134 0.00 1.81 -8.16
C ASP A 134 0.52 1.62 -6.73
N CYS A 135 0.39 2.63 -5.87
CA CYS A 135 0.75 2.60 -4.45
C CYS A 135 0.05 3.71 -3.67
N GLY A 136 0.19 3.72 -2.34
CA GLY A 136 -0.38 4.77 -1.52
C GLY A 136 0.33 4.98 -0.18
N ILE A 137 0.12 6.16 0.41
CA ILE A 137 0.51 6.49 1.79
C ILE A 137 -0.78 6.85 2.53
N VAL A 138 -1.33 5.89 3.26
CA VAL A 138 -2.67 5.97 3.86
C VAL A 138 -2.68 5.45 5.29
N ALA A 139 -3.77 5.67 6.01
CA ALA A 139 -3.98 5.03 7.30
C ALA A 139 -4.36 3.55 7.10
N ASP A 140 -3.87 2.66 7.96
CA ASP A 140 -4.17 1.22 7.88
C ASP A 140 -5.67 0.93 7.90
N THR A 141 -6.45 1.74 8.63
CA THR A 141 -7.91 1.63 8.70
C THR A 141 -8.65 1.98 7.40
N MET A 142 -7.95 2.53 6.41
CA MET A 142 -8.51 2.91 5.11
C MET A 142 -8.31 1.84 4.04
N ILE A 143 -7.63 0.74 4.36
CA ILE A 143 -7.29 -0.31 3.40
C ILE A 143 -8.41 -1.35 3.40
N SER A 144 -9.14 -1.46 2.30
CA SER A 144 -10.23 -2.43 2.14
C SER A 144 -9.78 -3.78 1.58
N SER A 145 -8.57 -3.87 0.99
CA SER A 145 -8.09 -5.08 0.32
C SER A 145 -7.06 -5.84 1.13
N LEU A 146 -7.27 -7.17 1.27
CA LEU A 146 -6.30 -8.09 1.89
C LEU A 146 -5.12 -8.47 0.98
N SER A 147 -5.16 -8.08 -0.29
CA SER A 147 -4.16 -8.47 -1.30
C SER A 147 -3.03 -7.45 -1.48
N VAL A 148 -2.91 -6.48 -0.58
CA VAL A 148 -1.87 -5.45 -0.62
C VAL A 148 -0.79 -5.71 0.42
N VAL A 149 0.44 -5.30 0.10
CA VAL A 149 1.52 -5.22 1.09
C VAL A 149 1.40 -3.89 1.80
N SER A 150 1.30 -3.94 3.12
CA SER A 150 1.31 -2.76 3.98
C SER A 150 2.63 -2.70 4.75
N ARG A 151 3.28 -1.55 4.72
CA ARG A 151 4.50 -1.26 5.47
C ARG A 151 4.30 -0.03 6.32
N ALA A 152 4.23 -0.21 7.63
CA ALA A 152 4.09 0.90 8.57
C ALA A 152 5.28 1.89 8.42
N LEU A 153 4.95 3.16 8.24
CA LEU A 153 5.89 4.27 8.18
C LEU A 153 5.95 5.02 9.51
N ALA A 154 4.78 5.25 10.11
CA ALA A 154 4.65 5.96 11.37
C ALA A 154 3.36 5.55 12.10
N HIS A 155 3.39 5.76 13.40
CA HIS A 155 2.22 5.64 14.27
C HIS A 155 2.01 6.95 15.03
N ALA A 156 0.78 7.45 15.06
CA ALA A 156 0.41 8.70 15.73
C ALA A 156 -0.73 8.48 16.72
N PRO A 157 -0.59 8.88 18.00
CA PRO A 157 -1.71 8.90 18.93
C PRO A 157 -2.72 9.95 18.49
N LEU A 158 -3.97 9.77 18.93
CA LEU A 158 -4.96 10.83 18.90
C LEU A 158 -4.71 11.77 20.09
N VAL A 159 -4.85 13.07 19.84
CA VAL A 159 -4.77 14.12 20.85
C VAL A 159 -6.03 14.97 20.81
N ALA A 160 -6.49 15.39 22.00
CA ALA A 160 -7.57 16.35 22.11
C ALA A 160 -7.01 17.75 22.01
N VAL A 161 -7.59 18.58 21.13
CA VAL A 161 -7.12 19.95 20.88
C VAL A 161 -8.27 20.93 20.76
N ALA A 162 -8.03 22.18 21.15
CA ALA A 162 -8.96 23.29 20.94
C ALA A 162 -8.19 24.61 20.77
N SER A 163 -8.83 25.63 20.19
CA SER A 163 -8.24 26.97 20.11
C SER A 163 -8.19 27.66 21.47
N PRO A 164 -7.21 28.53 21.72
CA PRO A 164 -7.13 29.32 22.95
C PRO A 164 -8.40 30.14 23.23
N GLY A 165 -8.98 30.72 22.18
CA GLY A 165 -10.22 31.50 22.31
C GLY A 165 -11.41 30.66 22.79
N TYR A 166 -11.56 29.44 22.30
CA TYR A 166 -12.57 28.52 22.79
C TYR A 166 -12.38 28.16 24.26
N LEU A 167 -11.14 27.85 24.66
CA LEU A 167 -10.80 27.47 26.05
C LEU A 167 -10.99 28.62 27.05
N LEU A 168 -10.81 29.85 26.60
CA LEU A 168 -11.10 31.02 27.42
C LEU A 168 -12.60 31.22 27.63
N ALA A 169 -13.40 31.00 26.60
CA ALA A 169 -14.87 31.18 26.64
C ALA A 169 -15.59 30.08 27.42
N MET A 170 -15.07 28.85 27.36
CA MET A 170 -15.77 27.65 27.90
C MET A 170 -15.08 27.05 29.12
N THR A 171 -14.03 27.67 29.64
CA THR A 171 -13.14 27.12 30.65
C THR A 171 -12.49 25.81 30.21
N ALA A 172 -11.17 25.69 30.31
CA ALA A 172 -10.47 24.48 29.85
C ALA A 172 -10.84 23.25 30.73
N PRO A 173 -11.19 22.10 30.15
CA PRO A 173 -11.49 20.90 30.93
C PRO A 173 -10.23 20.41 31.66
N GLN A 174 -10.41 20.04 32.93
CA GLN A 174 -9.34 19.56 33.79
C GLN A 174 -9.33 18.02 33.90
N GLN A 175 -10.48 17.38 33.67
CA GLN A 175 -10.66 15.95 33.72
C GLN A 175 -11.57 15.49 32.55
N PRO A 176 -11.53 14.21 32.17
CA PRO A 176 -12.34 13.70 31.04
C PRO A 176 -13.83 13.98 31.18
N ALA A 177 -14.40 13.90 32.39
CA ALA A 177 -15.80 14.15 32.65
C ALA A 177 -16.26 15.56 32.22
N ASP A 178 -15.37 16.55 32.27
CA ASP A 178 -15.69 17.92 31.89
C ASP A 178 -16.01 18.05 30.41
N LEU A 179 -15.56 17.10 29.56
CA LEU A 179 -15.88 17.07 28.12
C LEU A 179 -17.37 16.98 27.83
N ALA A 180 -18.19 16.50 28.78
CA ALA A 180 -19.63 16.36 28.62
C ALA A 180 -20.35 17.69 28.36
N VAL A 181 -19.80 18.82 28.85
CA VAL A 181 -20.35 20.16 28.64
C VAL A 181 -19.69 20.90 27.46
N HIS A 182 -18.67 20.31 26.86
CA HIS A 182 -17.98 20.92 25.72
C HIS A 182 -18.57 20.49 24.38
N ARG A 183 -18.39 21.35 23.36
CA ARG A 183 -18.71 21.00 21.99
C ARG A 183 -17.58 20.13 21.44
N ILE A 184 -17.95 18.94 20.98
CA ILE A 184 -17.00 18.00 20.36
C ILE A 184 -17.17 18.06 18.84
N VAL A 185 -16.05 18.14 18.13
CA VAL A 185 -15.99 18.00 16.67
C VAL A 185 -15.45 16.60 16.36
N GLY A 186 -16.25 15.76 15.71
CA GLY A 186 -15.96 14.35 15.47
C GLY A 186 -15.95 13.96 13.98
N VAL A 187 -15.50 12.73 13.71
CA VAL A 187 -15.48 12.16 12.34
C VAL A 187 -16.68 11.28 12.00
N ALA A 188 -17.53 10.94 12.96
CA ALA A 188 -18.69 10.08 12.73
C ALA A 188 -19.87 10.53 13.61
N THR A 189 -21.08 10.24 13.15
CA THR A 189 -22.32 10.44 13.91
C THR A 189 -22.43 9.40 15.03
N GLY A 190 -23.07 9.80 16.12
CA GLY A 190 -23.34 8.95 17.29
C GLY A 190 -22.32 9.09 18.41
N ALA A 191 -22.72 8.62 19.57
CA ALA A 191 -21.89 8.65 20.76
C ALA A 191 -20.72 7.67 20.63
N LYS A 192 -19.51 8.14 20.99
CA LYS A 192 -18.32 7.30 21.06
C LYS A 192 -17.84 7.24 22.50
N THR A 193 -17.46 6.05 22.96
CA THR A 193 -16.79 5.87 24.23
C THR A 193 -15.30 6.17 24.06
N CYS A 194 -14.85 7.28 24.65
CA CYS A 194 -13.45 7.62 24.77
C CYS A 194 -12.94 7.18 26.16
N ARG A 195 -11.88 6.41 26.19
CA ARG A 195 -11.22 6.01 27.45
C ARG A 195 -9.94 6.80 27.64
N TRP A 196 -9.79 7.35 28.83
CA TRP A 196 -8.66 8.16 29.21
C TRP A 196 -7.93 7.53 30.39
N VAL A 197 -6.62 7.49 30.36
CA VAL A 197 -5.79 7.03 31.48
C VAL A 197 -5.21 8.27 32.18
N ALA A 198 -5.55 8.42 33.45
CA ALA A 198 -5.00 9.45 34.31
C ALA A 198 -3.51 9.17 34.66
N PRO A 199 -2.77 10.15 35.20
CA PRO A 199 -1.38 9.96 35.62
C PRO A 199 -1.18 8.87 36.68
N ASP A 200 -2.20 8.61 37.51
CA ASP A 200 -2.20 7.57 38.54
C ASP A 200 -2.56 6.17 38.01
N GLY A 201 -2.85 6.07 36.70
CA GLY A 201 -3.23 4.84 36.04
C GLY A 201 -4.75 4.54 36.05
N THR A 202 -5.56 5.38 36.68
CA THR A 202 -7.03 5.25 36.65
C THR A 202 -7.55 5.42 35.22
N VAL A 203 -8.53 4.60 34.83
CA VAL A 203 -9.14 4.65 33.48
C VAL A 203 -10.55 5.21 33.59
N ASP A 204 -10.74 6.39 33.00
CA ASP A 204 -12.05 7.02 32.86
C ASP A 204 -12.64 6.72 31.48
N ALA A 205 -13.87 6.25 31.43
CA ALA A 205 -14.63 6.04 30.21
C ALA A 205 -15.72 7.09 30.10
N LEU A 206 -15.66 7.92 29.06
CA LEU A 206 -16.65 8.96 28.82
C LEU A 206 -17.35 8.73 27.48
N HIS A 207 -18.68 8.77 27.49
CA HIS A 207 -19.48 8.85 26.28
C HIS A 207 -19.50 10.28 25.76
N VAL A 208 -18.94 10.46 24.56
CA VAL A 208 -18.85 11.77 23.92
C VAL A 208 -19.69 11.74 22.66
N GLU A 209 -20.64 12.68 22.56
CA GLU A 209 -21.47 12.85 21.38
C GLU A 209 -21.03 14.10 20.62
N PRO A 210 -20.51 13.95 19.37
CA PRO A 210 -20.12 15.09 18.58
C PRO A 210 -21.31 15.97 18.21
N ARG A 211 -21.20 17.28 18.39
CA ARG A 211 -22.19 18.27 17.93
C ARG A 211 -22.00 18.64 16.45
N VAL A 212 -20.78 18.49 15.94
CA VAL A 212 -20.44 18.66 14.54
C VAL A 212 -19.67 17.44 14.10
N THR A 213 -20.06 16.83 12.98
CA THR A 213 -19.39 15.68 12.40
C THR A 213 -18.92 15.99 10.99
N VAL A 214 -17.70 15.59 10.68
CA VAL A 214 -17.10 15.74 9.37
C VAL A 214 -16.31 14.48 9.03
N ASN A 215 -16.17 14.18 7.77
CA ASN A 215 -15.40 13.02 7.27
C ASN A 215 -13.93 13.36 6.91
N SER A 216 -13.45 14.55 7.31
CA SER A 216 -12.12 15.04 6.99
C SER A 216 -11.43 15.54 8.25
N ALA A 217 -10.25 14.99 8.56
CA ALA A 217 -9.42 15.44 9.67
C ALA A 217 -8.91 16.87 9.47
N LEU A 218 -8.70 17.30 8.21
CA LEU A 218 -8.36 18.66 7.88
C LEU A 218 -9.49 19.63 8.25
N MET A 219 -10.73 19.29 7.92
CA MET A 219 -11.88 20.12 8.27
C MET A 219 -12.12 20.15 9.79
N GLN A 220 -11.94 19.01 10.48
CA GLN A 220 -11.96 18.97 11.94
C GLN A 220 -10.95 19.95 12.56
N ARG A 221 -9.71 19.96 12.04
CA ARG A 221 -8.66 20.89 12.46
C ARG A 221 -9.09 22.34 12.25
N GLN A 222 -9.65 22.67 11.08
CA GLN A 222 -10.12 24.03 10.78
C GLN A 222 -11.24 24.47 11.72
N LEU A 223 -12.19 23.58 12.01
CA LEU A 223 -13.26 23.84 12.97
C LEU A 223 -12.71 24.10 14.39
N ALA A 224 -11.73 23.32 14.83
CA ALA A 224 -11.07 23.56 16.12
C ALA A 224 -10.35 24.91 16.17
N LEU A 225 -9.61 25.27 15.11
CA LEU A 225 -8.95 26.57 14.97
C LEU A 225 -9.93 27.74 15.03
N ALA A 226 -11.10 27.58 14.38
CA ALA A 226 -12.17 28.57 14.37
C ALA A 226 -12.98 28.66 15.69
N GLY A 227 -12.62 27.89 16.72
CA GLY A 227 -13.34 27.87 17.99
C GLY A 227 -14.63 27.05 17.98
N GLY A 228 -14.77 26.13 17.05
CA GLY A 228 -15.93 25.23 16.90
C GLY A 228 -16.11 24.25 18.06
N GLY A 229 -15.01 23.93 18.79
CA GLY A 229 -15.03 22.99 19.90
C GLY A 229 -13.70 22.26 20.10
N ILE A 230 -13.76 21.16 20.84
CA ILE A 230 -12.64 20.23 21.03
C ILE A 230 -12.65 19.17 19.94
N ALA A 231 -11.52 18.96 19.28
CA ALA A 231 -11.34 17.93 18.25
C ALA A 231 -10.37 16.85 18.74
N LEU A 232 -10.65 15.58 18.37
CA LEU A 232 -9.76 14.45 18.56
C LEU A 232 -9.07 14.16 17.23
N LEU A 233 -7.79 14.45 17.11
CA LEU A 233 -7.03 14.41 15.87
C LEU A 233 -5.72 13.65 16.02
N PRO A 234 -5.21 12.97 14.98
CA PRO A 234 -3.86 12.46 14.99
C PRO A 234 -2.85 13.60 15.25
N GLU A 235 -1.88 13.35 16.10
CA GLU A 235 -0.92 14.40 16.53
C GLU A 235 -0.20 15.04 15.34
N PHE A 236 0.14 14.28 14.29
CA PHE A 236 0.78 14.83 13.09
C PHE A 236 -0.08 15.89 12.38
N ALA A 237 -1.40 15.75 12.41
CA ALA A 237 -2.31 16.67 11.72
C ALA A 237 -2.37 18.06 12.39
N VAL A 238 -1.99 18.16 13.65
CA VAL A 238 -2.05 19.40 14.47
C VAL A 238 -0.70 19.82 15.02
N ALA A 239 0.37 19.14 14.68
CA ALA A 239 1.71 19.40 15.25
C ALA A 239 2.21 20.83 15.01
N SER A 240 1.91 21.44 13.85
CA SER A 240 2.26 22.83 13.54
C SER A 240 1.48 23.81 14.40
N ASP A 241 0.19 23.54 14.64
CA ASP A 241 -0.69 24.41 15.41
C ASP A 241 -0.38 24.35 16.91
N LEU A 242 -0.02 23.18 17.40
CA LEU A 242 0.44 23.00 18.77
C LEU A 242 1.75 23.77 19.04
N ARG A 243 2.69 23.74 18.07
CA ARG A 243 3.95 24.50 18.17
C ARG A 243 3.76 26.00 18.08
N SER A 244 2.87 26.46 17.22
CA SER A 244 2.56 27.89 17.07
C SER A 244 1.65 28.42 18.18
N GLY A 245 1.01 27.54 18.97
CA GLY A 245 0.01 27.89 19.95
C GLY A 245 -1.36 28.23 19.38
N ALA A 246 -1.59 28.04 18.08
CA ALA A 246 -2.90 28.24 17.44
C ALA A 246 -3.93 27.23 17.96
N LEU A 247 -3.48 26.03 18.31
CA LEU A 247 -4.22 25.05 19.10
C LEU A 247 -3.46 24.72 20.38
N LYS A 248 -4.21 24.38 21.42
CA LYS A 248 -3.69 23.88 22.69
C LYS A 248 -4.16 22.44 22.90
N ARG A 249 -3.29 21.62 23.48
CA ARG A 249 -3.67 20.28 23.93
C ARG A 249 -4.59 20.39 25.13
N VAL A 250 -5.69 19.66 25.08
CA VAL A 250 -6.67 19.54 26.17
C VAL A 250 -6.41 18.23 26.88
N LEU A 251 -6.56 18.19 28.20
CA LEU A 251 -6.31 17.02 29.04
C LEU A 251 -4.89 16.45 28.81
N ALA A 252 -3.88 17.33 28.80
CA ALA A 252 -2.50 16.98 28.45
C ALA A 252 -1.90 15.92 29.39
N ASP A 253 -2.34 15.85 30.63
CA ASP A 253 -1.89 14.89 31.63
C ASP A 253 -2.58 13.52 31.50
N TYR A 254 -3.65 13.45 30.71
CA TYR A 254 -4.38 12.21 30.43
C TYR A 254 -3.96 11.63 29.09
N ARG A 255 -3.84 10.30 29.04
CA ARG A 255 -3.60 9.58 27.80
C ARG A 255 -4.90 9.00 27.27
N LEU A 256 -5.30 9.42 26.07
CA LEU A 256 -6.45 8.80 25.36
C LEU A 256 -6.07 7.36 24.97
N VAL A 257 -6.88 6.39 25.39
CA VAL A 257 -6.73 4.99 24.98
C VAL A 257 -7.36 4.84 23.60
N SER A 258 -6.55 4.86 22.60
CA SER A 258 -6.94 4.57 21.22
C SER A 258 -5.76 3.89 20.52
N ASP A 259 -6.07 3.11 19.50
CA ASP A 259 -5.03 2.49 18.67
C ASP A 259 -4.26 3.54 17.83
N GLY A 260 -4.65 4.82 17.95
CA GLY A 260 -4.04 5.90 17.17
C GLY A 260 -4.31 5.74 15.67
N VAL A 261 -3.43 6.31 14.86
CA VAL A 261 -3.44 6.15 13.41
C VAL A 261 -2.07 5.65 12.97
N THR A 262 -2.02 4.45 12.42
CA THR A 262 -0.84 3.93 11.74
C THR A 262 -0.89 4.38 10.29
N VAL A 263 0.13 5.12 9.88
CA VAL A 263 0.33 5.51 8.48
C VAL A 263 1.20 4.49 7.83
N SER A 264 0.74 3.93 6.74
CA SER A 264 1.42 2.88 6.00
C SER A 264 1.61 3.21 4.53
N LEU A 265 2.71 2.76 4.00
CA LEU A 265 2.96 2.67 2.58
C LEU A 265 2.36 1.37 2.08
N VAL A 266 1.42 1.47 1.15
CA VAL A 266 0.66 0.33 0.61
C VAL A 266 0.91 0.18 -0.88
N TYR A 267 1.04 -1.07 -1.35
CA TYR A 267 1.28 -1.40 -2.75
C TYR A 267 0.85 -2.85 -3.04
N PRO A 268 0.57 -3.21 -4.30
CA PRO A 268 0.23 -4.58 -4.68
C PRO A 268 1.34 -5.59 -4.32
N GLY A 269 0.98 -6.87 -4.21
CA GLY A 269 1.89 -7.96 -3.81
C GLY A 269 3.20 -8.00 -4.61
N ARG A 270 4.24 -8.60 -4.02
CA ARG A 270 5.67 -8.40 -4.35
C ARG A 270 6.17 -9.05 -5.63
N GLU A 271 5.47 -10.04 -6.18
CA GLU A 271 6.07 -10.95 -7.17
C GLU A 271 6.47 -10.25 -8.48
N PHE A 272 5.78 -9.14 -8.84
CA PHE A 272 6.04 -8.38 -10.06
C PHE A 272 5.83 -6.87 -9.87
N LEU A 273 6.48 -6.29 -8.86
CA LEU A 273 6.37 -4.85 -8.61
C LEU A 273 7.10 -4.06 -9.71
N PRO A 274 6.40 -3.18 -10.48
CA PRO A 274 7.01 -2.37 -11.53
C PRO A 274 8.17 -1.51 -10.98
N GLY A 275 9.20 -1.28 -11.80
CA GLY A 275 10.38 -0.52 -11.40
C GLY A 275 10.07 0.86 -10.83
N LYS A 276 9.11 1.59 -11.43
CA LYS A 276 8.62 2.89 -10.95
C LYS A 276 8.04 2.83 -9.53
N VAL A 277 7.26 1.78 -9.24
CA VAL A 277 6.63 1.59 -7.90
C VAL A 277 7.68 1.21 -6.88
N ARG A 278 8.59 0.28 -7.23
CA ARG A 278 9.68 -0.13 -6.34
C ARG A 278 10.55 1.06 -5.94
N ALA A 279 10.97 1.88 -6.93
CA ALA A 279 11.79 3.06 -6.68
C ALA A 279 11.09 4.06 -5.75
N PHE A 280 9.77 4.27 -5.91
CA PHE A 280 9.00 5.12 -5.02
C PHE A 280 8.90 4.55 -3.60
N VAL A 281 8.60 3.25 -3.49
CA VAL A 281 8.51 2.53 -2.20
C VAL A 281 9.82 2.60 -1.43
N ASP A 282 10.95 2.40 -2.12
CA ASP A 282 12.28 2.42 -1.49
C ASP A 282 12.63 3.83 -1.02
N LEU A 283 12.40 4.86 -1.86
CA LEU A 283 12.63 6.26 -1.50
C LEU A 283 11.75 6.71 -0.32
N ALA A 284 10.45 6.39 -0.34
CA ALA A 284 9.55 6.71 0.76
C ALA A 284 9.99 6.01 2.05
N ALA A 285 10.33 4.73 1.97
CA ALA A 285 10.80 3.97 3.12
C ALA A 285 12.12 4.48 3.70
N GLU A 286 13.05 4.95 2.87
CA GLU A 286 14.29 5.57 3.29
C GLU A 286 14.01 6.90 4.02
N ARG A 287 13.21 7.77 3.38
CA ARG A 287 12.92 9.10 3.89
C ARG A 287 12.20 9.08 5.24
N PHE A 288 11.22 8.19 5.40
CA PHE A 288 10.51 8.05 6.67
C PHE A 288 11.32 7.31 7.76
N ARG A 289 12.46 6.70 7.43
CA ARG A 289 13.40 6.15 8.43
C ARG A 289 14.37 7.20 9.00
N LEU A 290 14.58 8.32 8.32
CA LEU A 290 15.55 9.33 8.76
C LEU A 290 15.01 10.14 9.95
N PRO A 291 15.87 10.47 10.95
CA PRO A 291 15.48 11.24 12.14
C PRO A 291 14.93 12.65 11.85
N SER A 292 15.28 13.20 10.67
CA SER A 292 14.86 14.54 10.24
C SER A 292 13.37 14.65 9.88
N VAL A 293 12.68 13.52 9.70
CA VAL A 293 11.22 13.49 9.50
C VAL A 293 10.52 13.35 10.86
N SER A 294 10.92 14.19 11.82
CA SER A 294 10.52 14.11 13.22
C SER A 294 9.03 14.34 13.49
N MET A 295 8.28 14.89 12.53
CA MET A 295 6.84 15.09 12.71
C MET A 295 6.04 13.79 12.76
N LEU A 296 6.45 12.75 11.99
CA LEU A 296 5.82 11.44 12.07
C LEU A 296 6.46 10.56 13.16
N ARG A 297 7.71 10.85 13.56
CA ARG A 297 8.46 10.07 14.56
C ARG A 297 8.38 10.60 16.00
N ALA A 298 8.00 11.83 16.23
CA ALA A 298 7.88 12.36 17.59
C ALA A 298 6.92 11.57 18.49
N VAL A 299 6.18 10.64 17.85
CA VAL A 299 5.19 9.79 18.48
C VAL A 299 5.68 8.35 18.73
N ALA A 300 6.67 7.86 17.98
CA ALA A 300 7.15 6.48 18.09
C ALA A 300 8.23 6.26 19.17
N ALA A 301 8.72 7.32 19.80
CA ALA A 301 9.80 7.24 20.79
C ALA A 301 9.29 7.42 22.22
N ARG A 302 8.51 6.46 22.72
CA ARG A 302 8.48 6.14 24.16
C ARG A 302 8.61 4.64 24.35
N PRO A 303 9.54 4.20 25.24
CA PRO A 303 9.87 2.79 25.38
C PRO A 303 8.77 2.02 26.10
N ASP A 304 8.68 0.75 25.72
CA ASP A 304 8.10 -0.38 26.42
C ASP A 304 7.65 -0.12 27.87
N MET A 305 6.35 -0.14 28.05
CA MET A 305 5.83 -0.68 29.31
C MET A 305 5.34 -2.10 29.05
N THR A 306 6.20 -3.06 29.33
CA THR A 306 5.88 -4.45 29.56
C THR A 306 4.58 -4.55 30.34
N VAL A 307 3.56 -5.13 29.70
CA VAL A 307 2.36 -5.60 30.37
C VAL A 307 2.81 -6.73 31.30
N ALA A 308 2.90 -6.42 32.60
CA ALA A 308 3.00 -7.44 33.61
C ALA A 308 1.69 -8.24 33.60
N THR A 309 1.75 -9.44 33.07
CA THR A 309 0.69 -10.43 33.19
C THR A 309 0.66 -10.85 34.67
N ALA A 310 -0.24 -10.28 35.44
CA ALA A 310 -0.59 -10.81 36.74
C ALA A 310 -1.41 -12.07 36.51
N ALA A 311 -0.75 -13.22 36.61
CA ALA A 311 -1.43 -14.49 36.81
C ALA A 311 -2.01 -14.50 38.23
N ALA A 312 -3.33 -14.58 38.30
CA ALA A 312 -4.04 -14.83 39.53
C ALA A 312 -3.88 -16.30 39.90
N ALA A 313 -3.46 -16.53 41.13
CA ALA A 313 -3.67 -17.77 41.85
C ALA A 313 -5.10 -17.81 42.37
#